data_651f75588851cd5c36144faef1c6f55d
#
_entry.id   651f75588851cd5c36144faef1c6f55d
#
_cell.length_a   1.000
_cell.length_b   1.000
_cell.length_c   1.000
_cell.angle_alpha   90.00
_cell.angle_beta   90.00
_cell.angle_gamma   90.00
#
_symmetry.space_group_name_H-M   'P 1'
#
loop_
_entity.id
_entity.type
_entity.pdbx_description
1 polymer ?
#
loop_
_entity_poly.entity_id
_entity_poly.type
_entity_poly.pdbx_seq_one_letter_code
_entity_poly.pdbx_strand_id
1 'polypeptide(L)'
;MKLKKLFFASILTIAAYGTVQAQNTQVIAHRGFWKTDGSAQNSIAALVKADSINCYGSEFDVWLTADNKLIVDHDGVFKGVRMETSTEKECTSIILNNGENLPTLKQYLSKAKQLKTRLILELKAHKTPEQETRAVKQIVKMIKKMGLADRTEYITFSRHACKEFIRLAPKGTPVYYLEGDLSPKELKEWGCAGPDYHLSVFKKHPEWIKECHDLGMKVNAWTVNDAKDMEWLIGEGVDFITTNEPVLLQEILKRK
;
A
#
# COMPACT_ATOMS: atom_id res chain seq x y z
N MET A 1 -15.08 8.07 -78.21
CA MET A 1 -15.73 8.51 -76.96
C MET A 1 -15.29 7.55 -75.84
N LYS A 2 -14.30 7.96 -74.99
CA LYS A 2 -13.72 7.10 -73.92
C LYS A 2 -14.33 7.50 -72.58
N LEU A 3 -15.12 6.58 -71.99
CA LEU A 3 -15.70 6.74 -70.65
C LEU A 3 -14.60 6.59 -69.58
N LYS A 4 -14.33 7.63 -68.79
CA LYS A 4 -13.49 7.55 -67.60
C LYS A 4 -14.34 7.01 -66.43
N LYS A 5 -13.97 5.83 -65.89
CA LYS A 5 -14.54 5.33 -64.65
C LYS A 5 -13.86 6.02 -63.47
N LEU A 6 -14.63 6.77 -62.67
CA LEU A 6 -14.18 7.31 -61.36
C LEU A 6 -14.35 6.16 -60.34
N PHE A 7 -13.24 5.77 -59.71
CA PHE A 7 -13.25 4.93 -58.53
C PHE A 7 -13.35 5.86 -57.27
N PHE A 8 -14.45 5.77 -56.57
CA PHE A 8 -14.61 6.31 -55.21
C PHE A 8 -13.99 5.33 -54.23
N ALA A 9 -12.87 5.65 -53.60
CA ALA A 9 -12.33 4.90 -52.48
C ALA A 9 -12.98 5.42 -51.21
N SER A 10 -13.88 4.62 -50.64
CA SER A 10 -14.44 4.89 -49.28
C SER A 10 -13.39 4.51 -48.23
N ILE A 11 -12.85 5.53 -47.56
CA ILE A 11 -11.98 5.33 -46.39
C ILE A 11 -12.89 5.02 -45.19
N LEU A 12 -12.90 3.74 -44.78
CA LEU A 12 -13.58 3.31 -43.57
C LEU A 12 -12.69 3.63 -42.37
N THR A 13 -12.96 4.72 -41.66
CA THR A 13 -12.32 5.03 -40.38
C THR A 13 -12.89 4.10 -39.32
N ILE A 14 -12.15 3.05 -38.98
CA ILE A 14 -12.44 2.22 -37.82
C ILE A 14 -12.03 3.00 -36.58
N ALA A 15 -13.00 3.60 -35.90
CA ALA A 15 -12.80 4.13 -34.54
C ALA A 15 -12.54 2.94 -33.62
N ALA A 16 -11.29 2.74 -33.20
CA ALA A 16 -10.96 1.79 -32.17
C ALA A 16 -11.55 2.30 -30.84
N TYR A 17 -12.74 1.85 -30.50
CA TYR A 17 -13.23 1.95 -29.13
C TYR A 17 -12.35 1.03 -28.28
N GLY A 18 -11.35 1.61 -27.65
CA GLY A 18 -10.61 0.94 -26.58
C GLY A 18 -11.63 0.54 -25.52
N THR A 19 -11.82 -0.78 -25.33
CA THR A 19 -12.53 -1.29 -24.17
C THR A 19 -11.78 -0.81 -22.94
N VAL A 20 -12.31 0.20 -22.23
CA VAL A 20 -11.88 0.51 -20.87
C VAL A 20 -12.20 -0.75 -20.08
N GLN A 21 -11.18 -1.56 -19.84
CA GLN A 21 -11.28 -2.71 -18.96
C GLN A 21 -11.62 -2.11 -17.60
N ALA A 22 -12.78 -2.43 -17.05
CA ALA A 22 -13.19 -1.94 -15.74
C ALA A 22 -12.09 -2.31 -14.75
N GLN A 23 -11.34 -1.32 -14.30
CA GLN A 23 -10.25 -1.50 -13.36
C GLN A 23 -10.89 -1.78 -12.02
N ASN A 24 -10.81 -3.04 -11.55
CA ASN A 24 -11.39 -3.44 -10.27
C ASN A 24 -10.50 -2.90 -9.14
N THR A 25 -10.93 -1.82 -8.52
CA THR A 25 -10.30 -1.29 -7.30
C THR A 25 -10.20 -2.38 -6.24
N GLN A 26 -9.01 -2.54 -5.65
CA GLN A 26 -8.73 -3.55 -4.64
C GLN A 26 -8.76 -2.95 -3.23
N VAL A 27 -9.15 -3.76 -2.25
CA VAL A 27 -9.30 -3.34 -0.85
C VAL A 27 -8.03 -3.63 -0.06
N ILE A 28 -7.43 -2.60 0.56
CA ILE A 28 -6.34 -2.73 1.52
C ILE A 28 -6.88 -2.37 2.91
N ALA A 29 -6.76 -3.28 3.87
CA ALA A 29 -7.15 -3.04 5.24
C ALA A 29 -6.04 -2.26 5.96
N HIS A 30 -6.30 -0.98 6.31
CA HIS A 30 -5.39 -0.08 7.02
C HIS A 30 -5.13 -0.58 8.44
N ARG A 31 -3.89 -0.92 8.76
CA ARG A 31 -3.45 -1.56 10.03
C ARG A 31 -4.17 -2.88 10.32
N GLY A 32 -4.52 -3.62 9.24
CA GLY A 32 -5.37 -4.80 9.28
C GLY A 32 -6.87 -4.50 9.46
N PHE A 33 -7.70 -5.54 9.55
CA PHE A 33 -9.14 -5.35 9.87
C PHE A 33 -9.33 -5.31 11.39
N TRP A 34 -9.07 -4.14 11.96
CA TRP A 34 -9.05 -3.94 13.41
C TRP A 34 -10.38 -3.47 14.01
N LYS A 35 -11.27 -2.85 13.22
CA LYS A 35 -12.61 -2.41 13.69
C LYS A 35 -13.58 -3.59 13.78
N THR A 36 -13.22 -4.62 14.53
CA THR A 36 -14.03 -5.81 14.76
C THR A 36 -13.63 -6.47 16.07
N ASP A 37 -14.54 -7.24 16.69
CA ASP A 37 -14.34 -7.84 18.01
C ASP A 37 -13.05 -8.67 18.09
N GLY A 38 -12.32 -8.53 19.21
CA GLY A 38 -11.07 -9.26 19.46
C GLY A 38 -9.91 -8.84 18.55
N SER A 39 -9.97 -7.65 17.96
CA SER A 39 -8.92 -7.11 17.08
C SER A 39 -8.44 -5.75 17.56
N ALA A 40 -7.21 -5.37 17.19
CA ALA A 40 -6.63 -4.05 17.43
C ALA A 40 -5.76 -3.65 16.24
N GLN A 41 -5.51 -2.34 16.07
CA GLN A 41 -4.60 -1.85 15.02
C GLN A 41 -3.26 -2.56 15.11
N ASN A 42 -2.70 -2.95 13.97
CA ASN A 42 -1.39 -3.61 13.88
C ASN A 42 -1.25 -4.93 14.66
N SER A 43 -2.36 -5.49 15.18
CA SER A 43 -2.34 -6.79 15.85
C SER A 43 -2.26 -7.96 14.86
N ILE A 44 -1.81 -9.11 15.35
CA ILE A 44 -1.84 -10.34 14.56
C ILE A 44 -3.30 -10.74 14.25
N ALA A 45 -4.24 -10.49 15.17
CA ALA A 45 -5.66 -10.72 14.92
C ALA A 45 -6.19 -9.86 13.76
N ALA A 46 -5.77 -8.57 13.66
CA ALA A 46 -6.20 -7.70 12.57
C ALA A 46 -5.73 -8.19 11.20
N LEU A 47 -4.50 -8.71 11.11
CA LEU A 47 -3.98 -9.36 9.90
C LEU A 47 -4.81 -10.58 9.51
N VAL A 48 -5.07 -11.48 10.48
CA VAL A 48 -5.87 -12.71 10.25
C VAL A 48 -7.28 -12.36 9.77
N LYS A 49 -7.89 -11.34 10.35
CA LYS A 49 -9.24 -10.90 9.97
C LYS A 49 -9.29 -10.23 8.60
N ALA A 50 -8.26 -9.46 8.21
CA ALA A 50 -8.15 -8.94 6.86
C ALA A 50 -8.06 -10.07 5.82
N ASP A 51 -7.31 -11.13 6.11
CA ASP A 51 -7.25 -12.33 5.28
C ASP A 51 -8.60 -13.06 5.19
N SER A 52 -9.29 -13.20 6.34
CA SER A 52 -10.58 -13.94 6.42
C SER A 52 -11.70 -13.31 5.58
N ILE A 53 -11.65 -12.00 5.37
CA ILE A 53 -12.60 -11.29 4.49
C ILE A 53 -12.05 -11.05 3.08
N ASN A 54 -10.94 -11.71 2.71
CA ASN A 54 -10.33 -11.64 1.39
C ASN A 54 -9.94 -10.21 0.96
N CYS A 55 -9.39 -9.39 1.85
CA CYS A 55 -8.74 -8.16 1.43
C CYS A 55 -7.56 -8.47 0.49
N TYR A 56 -7.36 -7.65 -0.52
CA TYR A 56 -6.16 -7.71 -1.37
C TYR A 56 -4.90 -7.62 -0.54
N GLY A 57 -4.84 -6.66 0.38
CA GLY A 57 -3.71 -6.43 1.26
C GLY A 57 -4.12 -6.10 2.69
N SER A 58 -3.23 -6.40 3.63
CA SER A 58 -3.24 -5.88 4.99
C SER A 58 -2.06 -4.95 5.12
N GLU A 59 -2.34 -3.68 5.36
CA GLU A 59 -1.31 -2.69 5.64
C GLU A 59 -0.92 -2.75 7.13
N PHE A 60 0.34 -2.51 7.44
CA PHE A 60 0.88 -2.48 8.79
C PHE A 60 2.20 -1.69 8.86
N ASP A 61 2.46 -1.11 10.02
CA ASP A 61 3.54 -0.16 10.27
C ASP A 61 4.72 -0.80 11.00
N VAL A 62 5.95 -0.45 10.63
CA VAL A 62 7.17 -1.02 11.20
C VAL A 62 8.11 0.06 11.72
N TRP A 63 8.60 -0.14 12.95
CA TRP A 63 9.67 0.65 13.56
C TRP A 63 10.93 -0.19 13.79
N LEU A 64 12.08 0.48 13.72
CA LEU A 64 13.36 -0.04 14.21
C LEU A 64 13.60 0.49 15.64
N THR A 65 13.78 -0.40 16.58
CA THR A 65 14.04 -0.08 18.00
C THR A 65 15.49 0.31 18.25
N ALA A 66 15.78 0.84 19.47
CA ALA A 66 17.13 1.23 19.88
C ALA A 66 18.15 0.09 19.81
N ASP A 67 17.72 -1.13 20.09
CA ASP A 67 18.54 -2.36 20.00
C ASP A 67 18.49 -3.02 18.62
N ASN A 68 18.10 -2.25 17.59
CA ASN A 68 18.03 -2.68 16.19
C ASN A 68 17.15 -3.91 15.94
N LYS A 69 15.98 -3.97 16.56
CA LYS A 69 14.94 -4.95 16.30
C LYS A 69 13.77 -4.30 15.57
N LEU A 70 12.94 -5.09 14.92
CA LEU A 70 11.78 -4.61 14.17
C LEU A 70 10.49 -5.00 14.89
N ILE A 71 9.67 -4.00 15.18
CA ILE A 71 8.37 -4.14 15.84
C ILE A 71 7.26 -3.59 14.96
N VAL A 72 6.00 -3.97 15.23
CA VAL A 72 4.85 -3.54 14.44
C VAL A 72 3.96 -2.64 15.28
N ASP A 73 3.99 -1.33 14.98
CA ASP A 73 3.14 -0.31 15.58
C ASP A 73 3.11 0.94 14.70
N HIS A 74 2.02 1.71 14.74
CA HIS A 74 1.92 2.96 13.99
C HIS A 74 2.56 4.13 14.72
N ASP A 75 2.33 4.25 16.04
CA ASP A 75 2.66 5.45 16.77
C ASP A 75 4.15 5.46 17.18
N GLY A 76 4.83 6.57 16.96
CA GLY A 76 6.21 6.73 17.44
C GLY A 76 6.31 6.72 18.96
N VAL A 77 5.20 6.97 19.67
CA VAL A 77 5.04 6.83 21.13
C VAL A 77 3.68 6.20 21.39
N PHE A 78 3.66 5.00 21.98
CA PHE A 78 2.45 4.31 22.35
C PHE A 78 2.49 3.87 23.82
N LYS A 79 1.44 4.20 24.59
CA LYS A 79 1.36 3.95 26.03
C LYS A 79 2.62 4.37 26.82
N GLY A 80 3.20 5.52 26.45
CA GLY A 80 4.39 6.09 27.09
C GLY A 80 5.72 5.51 26.63
N VAL A 81 5.75 4.48 25.80
CA VAL A 81 6.97 3.88 25.23
C VAL A 81 7.26 4.49 23.87
N ARG A 82 8.47 5.03 23.68
CA ARG A 82 8.93 5.60 22.40
C ARG A 82 9.64 4.53 21.59
N MET A 83 9.07 4.12 20.46
CA MET A 83 9.51 2.97 19.66
C MET A 83 10.99 3.06 19.25
N GLU A 84 11.42 4.19 18.71
CA GLU A 84 12.77 4.38 18.17
C GLU A 84 13.88 4.39 19.24
N THR A 85 13.55 4.72 20.50
CA THR A 85 14.53 4.86 21.60
C THR A 85 14.38 3.80 22.69
N SER A 86 13.43 2.88 22.58
CA SER A 86 13.22 1.75 23.48
C SER A 86 13.72 0.45 22.87
N THR A 87 13.94 -0.55 23.72
CA THR A 87 14.31 -1.91 23.30
C THR A 87 13.11 -2.71 22.79
N GLU A 88 13.35 -3.78 22.04
CA GLU A 88 12.30 -4.73 21.64
C GLU A 88 11.48 -5.20 22.85
N LYS A 89 12.16 -5.54 23.96
CA LYS A 89 11.52 -6.02 25.18
C LYS A 89 10.54 -4.99 25.77
N GLU A 90 10.93 -3.73 25.82
CA GLU A 90 10.07 -2.64 26.32
C GLU A 90 8.85 -2.45 25.40
N CYS A 91 9.08 -2.39 24.09
CA CYS A 91 7.99 -2.25 23.11
C CYS A 91 7.01 -3.43 23.17
N THR A 92 7.52 -4.67 23.16
CA THR A 92 6.68 -5.87 23.15
C THR A 92 6.03 -6.20 24.50
N SER A 93 6.37 -5.48 25.57
CA SER A 93 5.63 -5.53 26.84
C SER A 93 4.29 -4.79 26.80
N ILE A 94 4.07 -3.96 25.80
CA ILE A 94 2.82 -3.21 25.61
C ILE A 94 1.69 -4.20 25.26
N ILE A 95 0.59 -4.12 26.02
CA ILE A 95 -0.63 -4.86 25.72
C ILE A 95 -1.55 -4.00 24.86
N LEU A 96 -1.91 -4.51 23.67
CA LEU A 96 -2.86 -3.89 22.76
C LEU A 96 -4.30 -3.96 23.31
N ASN A 97 -5.23 -3.23 22.70
CA ASN A 97 -6.61 -3.16 23.18
C ASN A 97 -7.39 -4.50 23.08
N ASN A 98 -6.91 -5.44 22.28
CA ASN A 98 -7.46 -6.78 22.16
C ASN A 98 -6.78 -7.82 23.07
N GLY A 99 -5.87 -7.40 23.94
CA GLY A 99 -5.15 -8.28 24.89
C GLY A 99 -3.87 -8.93 24.31
N GLU A 100 -3.57 -8.79 23.02
CA GLU A 100 -2.30 -9.23 22.45
C GLU A 100 -1.14 -8.32 22.90
N ASN A 101 0.07 -8.86 22.96
CA ASN A 101 1.25 -8.03 23.05
C ASN A 101 1.54 -7.36 21.70
N LEU A 102 2.11 -6.15 21.72
CA LEU A 102 2.64 -5.51 20.53
C LEU A 102 3.64 -6.46 19.86
N PRO A 103 3.40 -6.86 18.57
CA PRO A 103 4.20 -7.92 17.96
C PRO A 103 5.54 -7.42 17.42
N THR A 104 6.54 -8.29 17.45
CA THR A 104 7.71 -8.13 16.60
C THR A 104 7.33 -8.37 15.14
N LEU A 105 8.09 -7.76 14.21
CA LEU A 105 7.90 -8.06 12.78
C LEU A 105 8.03 -9.56 12.48
N LYS A 106 8.95 -10.26 13.16
CA LYS A 106 9.11 -11.70 12.99
C LYS A 106 7.86 -12.49 13.38
N GLN A 107 7.20 -12.15 14.48
CA GLN A 107 5.95 -12.81 14.92
C GLN A 107 4.82 -12.54 13.92
N TYR A 108 4.67 -11.28 13.50
CA TYR A 108 3.68 -10.86 12.52
C TYR A 108 3.84 -11.61 11.19
N LEU A 109 5.05 -11.63 10.64
CA LEU A 109 5.37 -12.33 9.40
C LEU A 109 5.25 -13.86 9.53
N SER A 110 5.52 -14.43 10.71
CA SER A 110 5.32 -15.88 10.96
C SER A 110 3.85 -16.28 10.83
N LYS A 111 2.93 -15.42 11.29
CA LYS A 111 1.49 -15.61 11.06
C LYS A 111 1.15 -15.39 9.60
N ALA A 112 1.66 -14.33 8.98
CA ALA A 112 1.42 -14.00 7.58
C ALA A 112 1.74 -15.16 6.62
N LYS A 113 2.76 -16.00 6.90
CA LYS A 113 3.08 -17.20 6.09
C LYS A 113 1.92 -18.17 5.94
N GLN A 114 0.98 -18.20 6.87
CA GLN A 114 -0.17 -19.09 6.90
C GLN A 114 -1.39 -18.53 6.17
N LEU A 115 -1.29 -17.30 5.69
CA LEU A 115 -2.38 -16.50 5.13
C LEU A 115 -2.14 -16.24 3.64
N LYS A 116 -3.13 -15.67 2.94
CA LYS A 116 -3.07 -15.39 1.50
C LYS A 116 -2.96 -13.89 1.19
N THR A 117 -3.47 -13.03 2.07
CA THR A 117 -3.48 -11.57 1.88
C THR A 117 -2.07 -11.03 1.64
N ARG A 118 -1.94 -10.02 0.78
CA ARG A 118 -0.67 -9.35 0.54
C ARG A 118 -0.27 -8.51 1.75
N LEU A 119 1.02 -8.26 1.86
CA LEU A 119 1.63 -7.52 2.95
C LEU A 119 2.00 -6.12 2.44
N ILE A 120 1.32 -5.11 2.90
CA ILE A 120 1.62 -3.71 2.57
C ILE A 120 2.36 -3.13 3.78
N LEU A 121 3.68 -3.16 3.71
CA LEU A 121 4.56 -2.82 4.82
C LEU A 121 4.97 -1.35 4.76
N GLU A 122 4.51 -0.55 5.72
CA GLU A 122 5.02 0.79 5.93
C GLU A 122 6.27 0.76 6.81
N LEU A 123 7.38 1.30 6.33
CA LEU A 123 8.49 1.68 7.20
C LEU A 123 8.30 3.12 7.65
N LYS A 124 8.13 3.32 8.95
CA LYS A 124 8.02 4.65 9.55
C LYS A 124 9.33 5.42 9.38
N ALA A 125 9.23 6.72 9.17
CA ALA A 125 10.40 7.59 9.05
C ALA A 125 11.18 7.65 10.37
N HIS A 126 12.50 7.48 10.31
CA HIS A 126 13.40 7.53 11.46
C HIS A 126 14.21 8.83 11.46
N LYS A 127 14.86 9.11 12.59
CA LYS A 127 15.63 10.35 12.77
C LYS A 127 16.79 10.49 11.81
N THR A 128 17.40 9.38 11.39
CA THR A 128 18.58 9.42 10.52
C THR A 128 18.47 8.45 9.34
N PRO A 129 19.03 8.81 8.17
CA PRO A 129 19.11 7.93 7.02
C PRO A 129 19.80 6.58 7.30
N GLU A 130 20.75 6.54 8.23
CA GLU A 130 21.47 5.32 8.61
C GLU A 130 20.56 4.34 9.35
N GLN A 131 19.63 4.83 10.18
CA GLN A 131 18.62 4.01 10.84
C GLN A 131 17.65 3.43 9.80
N GLU A 132 17.16 4.23 8.87
CA GLU A 132 16.30 3.78 7.77
C GLU A 132 17.00 2.74 6.89
N THR A 133 18.26 2.97 6.51
CA THR A 133 19.05 1.99 5.73
C THR A 133 19.19 0.66 6.49
N ARG A 134 19.41 0.69 7.82
CA ARG A 134 19.47 -0.53 8.65
C ARG A 134 18.12 -1.24 8.69
N ALA A 135 17.04 -0.49 8.89
CA ALA A 135 15.68 -1.03 8.91
C ALA A 135 15.34 -1.71 7.58
N VAL A 136 15.52 -1.01 6.46
CA VAL A 136 15.26 -1.54 5.10
C VAL A 136 16.04 -2.83 4.85
N LYS A 137 17.36 -2.86 5.15
CA LYS A 137 18.19 -4.06 4.99
C LYS A 137 17.66 -5.24 5.79
N GLN A 138 17.26 -5.02 7.04
CA GLN A 138 16.72 -6.07 7.91
C GLN A 138 15.36 -6.56 7.43
N ILE A 139 14.45 -5.64 7.05
CA ILE A 139 13.12 -5.96 6.53
C ILE A 139 13.24 -6.81 5.27
N VAL A 140 13.96 -6.34 4.25
CA VAL A 140 14.12 -7.04 2.97
C VAL A 140 14.74 -8.42 3.18
N LYS A 141 15.78 -8.54 4.04
CA LYS A 141 16.40 -9.81 4.39
C LYS A 141 15.41 -10.77 5.07
N MET A 142 14.60 -10.28 6.01
CA MET A 142 13.62 -11.07 6.75
C MET A 142 12.50 -11.56 5.82
N ILE A 143 11.92 -10.69 5.02
CA ILE A 143 10.87 -10.98 4.03
C ILE A 143 11.36 -12.07 3.05
N LYS A 144 12.57 -11.90 2.49
CA LYS A 144 13.18 -12.88 1.59
C LYS A 144 13.40 -14.24 2.28
N LYS A 145 13.98 -14.24 3.49
CA LYS A 145 14.24 -15.47 4.27
C LYS A 145 12.96 -16.23 4.60
N MET A 146 11.84 -15.52 4.78
CA MET A 146 10.55 -16.13 5.11
C MET A 146 9.75 -16.56 3.88
N GLY A 147 10.24 -16.28 2.65
CA GLY A 147 9.55 -16.63 1.40
C GLY A 147 8.30 -15.79 1.14
N LEU A 148 8.31 -14.51 1.56
CA LEU A 148 7.16 -13.60 1.47
C LEU A 148 7.35 -12.50 0.41
N ALA A 149 8.48 -12.48 -0.32
CA ALA A 149 8.85 -11.39 -1.21
C ALA A 149 7.80 -11.15 -2.33
N ASP A 150 7.25 -12.21 -2.92
CA ASP A 150 6.33 -12.12 -4.06
C ASP A 150 4.96 -11.52 -3.71
N ARG A 151 4.65 -11.39 -2.42
CA ARG A 151 3.39 -10.82 -1.93
C ARG A 151 3.58 -9.70 -0.92
N THR A 152 4.78 -9.10 -0.87
CA THR A 152 5.06 -7.91 -0.06
C THR A 152 5.25 -6.70 -0.97
N GLU A 153 4.63 -5.60 -0.58
CA GLU A 153 4.78 -4.27 -1.16
C GLU A 153 5.26 -3.34 -0.05
N TYR A 154 6.09 -2.35 -0.41
CA TYR A 154 6.67 -1.42 0.57
C TYR A 154 6.10 -0.03 0.36
N ILE A 155 5.78 0.64 1.46
CA ILE A 155 5.32 2.02 1.47
C ILE A 155 6.10 2.81 2.52
N THR A 156 6.32 4.11 2.32
CA THR A 156 7.01 4.97 3.28
C THR A 156 6.85 6.45 2.95
N PHE A 157 6.85 7.30 3.97
CA PHE A 157 6.95 8.76 3.85
C PHE A 157 8.39 9.24 3.62
N SER A 158 9.40 8.44 3.99
CA SER A 158 10.79 8.83 3.85
C SER A 158 11.27 8.68 2.40
N ARG A 159 11.76 9.78 1.82
CA ARG A 159 12.43 9.77 0.51
C ARG A 159 13.66 8.85 0.49
N HIS A 160 14.41 8.81 1.59
CA HIS A 160 15.59 7.95 1.72
C HIS A 160 15.20 6.47 1.77
N ALA A 161 14.26 6.11 2.65
CA ALA A 161 13.78 4.73 2.77
C ALA A 161 13.14 4.22 1.48
N CYS A 162 12.40 5.07 0.76
CA CYS A 162 11.80 4.72 -0.54
C CYS A 162 12.89 4.31 -1.55
N LYS A 163 13.94 5.12 -1.71
CA LYS A 163 15.07 4.82 -2.59
C LYS A 163 15.83 3.56 -2.15
N GLU A 164 16.00 3.35 -0.84
CA GLU A 164 16.65 2.17 -0.30
C GLU A 164 15.84 0.90 -0.56
N PHE A 165 14.50 0.93 -0.42
CA PHE A 165 13.65 -0.20 -0.81
C PHE A 165 13.75 -0.50 -2.31
N ILE A 166 13.67 0.49 -3.18
CA ILE A 166 13.82 0.31 -4.63
C ILE A 166 15.18 -0.31 -4.97
N ARG A 167 16.25 0.08 -4.26
CA ARG A 167 17.61 -0.41 -4.48
C ARG A 167 17.84 -1.83 -3.95
N LEU A 168 17.20 -2.22 -2.83
CA LEU A 168 17.54 -3.44 -2.06
C LEU A 168 16.51 -4.56 -2.19
N ALA A 169 15.26 -4.24 -2.46
CA ALA A 169 14.23 -5.25 -2.66
C ALA A 169 14.47 -6.04 -3.96
N PRO A 170 13.95 -7.26 -4.09
CA PRO A 170 13.99 -8.00 -5.34
C PRO A 170 13.45 -7.17 -6.49
N LYS A 171 14.05 -7.31 -7.68
CA LYS A 171 13.60 -6.57 -8.87
C LYS A 171 12.12 -6.82 -9.15
N GLY A 172 11.36 -5.75 -9.33
CA GLY A 172 9.92 -5.80 -9.58
C GLY A 172 9.05 -5.79 -8.31
N THR A 173 9.65 -5.75 -7.11
CA THR A 173 8.88 -5.53 -5.87
C THR A 173 8.26 -4.13 -5.90
N PRO A 174 6.94 -3.98 -5.72
CA PRO A 174 6.31 -2.67 -5.69
C PRO A 174 6.77 -1.85 -4.47
N VAL A 175 7.16 -0.60 -4.73
CA VAL A 175 7.49 0.39 -3.70
C VAL A 175 6.70 1.66 -4.02
N TYR A 176 5.91 2.15 -3.06
CA TYR A 176 5.11 3.35 -3.20
C TYR A 176 5.56 4.43 -2.21
N TYR A 177 5.39 5.68 -2.61
CA TYR A 177 5.73 6.84 -1.80
C TYR A 177 4.46 7.52 -1.27
N LEU A 178 4.50 8.01 -0.02
CA LEU A 178 3.30 8.39 0.74
C LEU A 178 3.08 9.91 0.87
N GLU A 179 4.12 10.76 0.79
CA GLU A 179 4.07 12.17 1.20
C GLU A 179 3.15 13.07 0.35
N GLY A 180 2.94 12.72 -0.92
CA GLY A 180 2.02 13.47 -1.78
C GLY A 180 2.62 14.70 -2.47
N ASP A 181 3.94 14.89 -2.39
CA ASP A 181 4.68 16.06 -2.88
C ASP A 181 5.48 15.81 -4.17
N LEU A 182 5.34 14.62 -4.78
CA LEU A 182 5.94 14.28 -6.06
C LEU A 182 4.87 14.03 -7.11
N SER A 183 5.07 14.63 -8.30
CA SER A 183 4.23 14.38 -9.47
C SER A 183 4.39 12.94 -10.00
N PRO A 184 3.45 12.44 -10.83
CA PRO A 184 3.56 11.12 -11.46
C PRO A 184 4.88 10.93 -12.22
N LYS A 185 5.35 11.95 -12.91
CA LYS A 185 6.63 11.90 -13.64
C LYS A 185 7.83 11.69 -12.71
N GLU A 186 7.90 12.45 -11.61
CA GLU A 186 8.97 12.32 -10.62
C GLU A 186 8.95 10.94 -9.93
N LEU A 187 7.77 10.41 -9.59
CA LEU A 187 7.64 9.04 -9.05
C LEU A 187 8.17 8.00 -10.03
N LYS A 188 7.85 8.15 -11.31
CA LYS A 188 8.35 7.26 -12.37
C LYS A 188 9.87 7.33 -12.50
N GLU A 189 10.45 8.53 -12.48
CA GLU A 189 11.89 8.76 -12.52
C GLU A 189 12.61 8.13 -11.30
N TRP A 190 11.96 8.09 -10.14
CA TRP A 190 12.49 7.41 -8.97
C TRP A 190 12.41 5.89 -9.06
N GLY A 191 11.56 5.35 -9.93
CA GLY A 191 11.31 3.92 -10.05
C GLY A 191 10.25 3.40 -9.07
N CYS A 192 9.40 4.30 -8.53
CA CYS A 192 8.24 3.91 -7.73
C CYS A 192 7.23 3.13 -8.57
N ALA A 193 6.52 2.22 -7.93
CA ALA A 193 5.37 1.52 -8.53
C ALA A 193 4.17 2.44 -8.72
N GLY A 194 4.15 3.56 -8.01
CA GLY A 194 3.16 4.62 -8.09
C GLY A 194 3.05 5.42 -6.80
N PRO A 195 2.07 6.34 -6.73
CA PRO A 195 1.70 7.03 -5.50
C PRO A 195 0.87 6.13 -4.60
N ASP A 196 1.11 6.25 -3.29
CA ASP A 196 0.18 5.86 -2.25
C ASP A 196 -0.12 7.12 -1.45
N TYR A 197 -1.08 7.93 -1.91
CA TYR A 197 -1.24 9.29 -1.43
C TYR A 197 -2.53 9.49 -0.63
N HIS A 198 -2.48 10.46 0.28
CA HIS A 198 -3.67 10.89 0.99
C HIS A 198 -4.75 11.39 0.01
N LEU A 199 -6.01 11.03 0.26
CA LEU A 199 -7.17 11.39 -0.56
C LEU A 199 -7.19 12.86 -1.01
N SER A 200 -6.77 13.80 -0.13
CA SER A 200 -6.76 15.23 -0.46
C SER A 200 -5.83 15.59 -1.63
N VAL A 201 -4.79 14.81 -1.87
CA VAL A 201 -3.88 15.01 -3.00
C VAL A 201 -4.61 14.72 -4.30
N PHE A 202 -5.35 13.62 -4.37
CA PHE A 202 -6.13 13.27 -5.56
C PHE A 202 -7.35 14.18 -5.76
N LYS A 203 -7.96 14.68 -4.68
CA LYS A 203 -8.99 15.73 -4.80
C LYS A 203 -8.44 17.03 -5.39
N LYS A 204 -7.18 17.35 -5.13
CA LYS A 204 -6.49 18.53 -5.67
C LYS A 204 -5.95 18.28 -7.09
N HIS A 205 -5.54 17.05 -7.38
CA HIS A 205 -4.91 16.63 -8.63
C HIS A 205 -5.55 15.34 -9.16
N PRO A 206 -6.86 15.37 -9.54
CA PRO A 206 -7.53 14.17 -10.06
C PRO A 206 -6.89 13.63 -11.35
N GLU A 207 -6.31 14.50 -12.15
CA GLU A 207 -5.56 14.14 -13.36
C GLU A 207 -4.38 13.20 -13.11
N TRP A 208 -3.78 13.21 -11.92
CA TRP A 208 -2.63 12.36 -11.58
C TRP A 208 -2.95 10.87 -11.60
N ILE A 209 -4.21 10.49 -11.37
CA ILE A 209 -4.63 9.08 -11.45
C ILE A 209 -4.42 8.56 -12.87
N LYS A 210 -4.95 9.30 -13.86
CA LYS A 210 -4.76 8.94 -15.27
C LYS A 210 -3.30 9.03 -15.70
N GLU A 211 -2.58 10.09 -15.30
CA GLU A 211 -1.16 10.25 -15.64
C GLU A 211 -0.31 9.08 -15.11
N CYS A 212 -0.58 8.58 -13.90
CA CYS A 212 0.08 7.40 -13.35
C CYS A 212 -0.18 6.17 -14.23
N HIS A 213 -1.43 5.94 -14.64
CA HIS A 213 -1.78 4.82 -15.52
C HIS A 213 -1.10 4.93 -16.90
N ASP A 214 -1.06 6.12 -17.49
CA ASP A 214 -0.37 6.37 -18.76
C ASP A 214 1.15 6.07 -18.66
N LEU A 215 1.73 6.24 -17.47
CA LEU A 215 3.12 5.89 -17.16
C LEU A 215 3.32 4.42 -16.73
N GLY A 216 2.23 3.61 -16.70
CA GLY A 216 2.26 2.21 -16.28
C GLY A 216 2.47 2.03 -14.77
N MET A 217 2.04 2.98 -13.97
CA MET A 217 2.05 2.94 -12.51
C MET A 217 0.64 2.65 -11.96
N LYS A 218 0.58 2.21 -10.72
CA LYS A 218 -0.66 1.98 -9.98
C LYS A 218 -0.88 3.07 -8.95
N VAL A 219 -2.14 3.29 -8.58
CA VAL A 219 -2.55 4.36 -7.66
C VAL A 219 -3.25 3.78 -6.44
N ASN A 220 -2.78 4.12 -5.25
CA ASN A 220 -3.45 3.86 -3.97
C ASN A 220 -3.85 5.18 -3.29
N ALA A 221 -5.02 5.22 -2.68
CA ALA A 221 -5.48 6.34 -1.86
C ALA A 221 -5.74 5.90 -0.41
N TRP A 222 -5.25 6.69 0.56
CA TRP A 222 -5.41 6.46 2.00
C TRP A 222 -5.81 7.72 2.77
N THR A 223 -6.31 7.69 4.00
CA THR A 223 -7.11 6.60 4.56
C THR A 223 -8.56 6.96 4.28
N VAL A 224 -9.25 6.18 3.46
CA VAL A 224 -10.56 6.52 2.92
C VAL A 224 -11.62 5.71 3.64
N ASN A 225 -12.48 6.37 4.42
CA ASN A 225 -13.48 5.70 5.27
C ASN A 225 -14.92 6.11 4.93
N ASP A 226 -15.13 7.18 4.16
CA ASP A 226 -16.44 7.66 3.75
C ASP A 226 -16.88 7.02 2.42
N ALA A 227 -18.14 6.58 2.35
CA ALA A 227 -18.68 5.90 1.17
C ALA A 227 -18.64 6.76 -0.10
N LYS A 228 -18.89 8.08 0.00
CA LYS A 228 -18.88 8.98 -1.17
C LYS A 228 -17.47 9.15 -1.71
N ASP A 229 -16.48 9.24 -0.83
CA ASP A 229 -15.08 9.33 -1.22
C ASP A 229 -14.60 8.01 -1.86
N MET A 230 -15.05 6.85 -1.34
CA MET A 230 -14.80 5.55 -1.97
C MET A 230 -15.41 5.47 -3.37
N GLU A 231 -16.68 5.84 -3.51
CA GLU A 231 -17.39 5.82 -4.79
C GLU A 231 -16.75 6.75 -5.82
N TRP A 232 -16.30 7.94 -5.40
CA TRP A 232 -15.58 8.88 -6.24
C TRP A 232 -14.26 8.30 -6.73
N LEU A 233 -13.40 7.81 -5.83
CA LEU A 233 -12.11 7.21 -6.20
C LEU A 233 -12.26 6.00 -7.13
N ILE A 234 -13.28 5.16 -6.89
CA ILE A 234 -13.60 4.04 -7.79
C ILE A 234 -13.99 4.57 -9.17
N GLY A 235 -14.75 5.67 -9.22
CA GLY A 235 -15.13 6.36 -10.47
C GLY A 235 -13.94 6.93 -11.23
N GLU A 236 -12.93 7.45 -10.51
CA GLU A 236 -11.66 7.93 -11.08
C GLU A 236 -10.72 6.77 -11.49
N GLY A 237 -11.02 5.54 -11.06
CA GLY A 237 -10.30 4.34 -11.47
C GLY A 237 -9.02 4.05 -10.67
N VAL A 238 -8.95 4.42 -9.39
CA VAL A 238 -7.79 4.04 -8.54
C VAL A 238 -7.65 2.52 -8.44
N ASP A 239 -6.42 2.03 -8.36
CA ASP A 239 -6.13 0.59 -8.26
C ASP A 239 -6.42 0.04 -6.87
N PHE A 240 -6.14 0.84 -5.84
CA PHE A 240 -6.28 0.44 -4.45
C PHE A 240 -6.91 1.55 -3.62
N ILE A 241 -7.65 1.14 -2.59
CA ILE A 241 -8.10 2.03 -1.51
C ILE A 241 -7.71 1.38 -0.19
N THR A 242 -6.91 2.12 0.59
CA THR A 242 -6.55 1.76 1.96
C THR A 242 -7.55 2.38 2.93
N THR A 243 -8.24 1.54 3.72
CA THR A 243 -9.39 1.93 4.53
C THR A 243 -9.44 1.21 5.89
N ASN A 244 -10.04 1.88 6.89
CA ASN A 244 -10.45 1.26 8.15
C ASN A 244 -11.81 0.54 8.04
N GLU A 245 -12.52 0.68 6.91
CA GLU A 245 -13.86 0.14 6.66
C GLU A 245 -13.84 -0.85 5.46
N PRO A 246 -13.02 -1.94 5.53
CA PRO A 246 -12.84 -2.81 4.37
C PRO A 246 -14.12 -3.52 3.93
N VAL A 247 -15.02 -3.85 4.88
CA VAL A 247 -16.31 -4.47 4.56
C VAL A 247 -17.21 -3.50 3.79
N LEU A 248 -17.30 -2.21 4.22
CA LEU A 248 -18.05 -1.19 3.52
C LEU A 248 -17.57 -1.03 2.07
N LEU A 249 -16.23 -0.95 1.88
CA LEU A 249 -15.67 -0.84 0.54
C LEU A 249 -15.98 -2.06 -0.33
N GLN A 250 -15.89 -3.27 0.23
CA GLN A 250 -16.28 -4.50 -0.48
C GLN A 250 -17.76 -4.52 -0.88
N GLU A 251 -18.66 -3.98 -0.04
CA GLU A 251 -20.07 -3.86 -0.37
C GLU A 251 -20.33 -2.87 -1.51
N ILE A 252 -19.62 -1.73 -1.51
CA ILE A 252 -19.69 -0.74 -2.59
C ILE A 252 -19.24 -1.35 -3.92
N LEU A 253 -18.12 -2.08 -3.91
CA LEU A 253 -17.57 -2.73 -5.11
C LEU A 253 -18.48 -3.83 -5.68
N LYS A 254 -19.26 -4.53 -4.85
CA LYS A 254 -20.23 -5.55 -5.30
C LYS A 254 -21.48 -4.97 -5.99
N ARG A 255 -21.78 -3.69 -5.78
CA ARG A 255 -22.96 -3.01 -6.37
C ARG A 255 -22.72 -2.45 -7.77
N LYS A 256 -21.45 -2.44 -8.20
CA LYS A 256 -20.99 -1.98 -9.52
C LYS A 256 -20.69 -3.15 -10.44
#